data_389be9ffcfffa9098d3a17085206dbde
#
_entry.id   389be9ffcfffa9098d3a17085206dbde
#
_cell.length_a   1.000
_cell.length_b   1.000
_cell.length_c   1.000
_cell.angle_alpha   90.00
_cell.angle_beta   90.00
_cell.angle_gamma   90.00
#
_symmetry.space_group_name_H-M   'P 1'
#
loop_
_entity.id
_entity.type
_entity.pdbx_description
1 polymer ?
#
loop_
_entity_poly.entity_id
_entity_poly.type
_entity_poly.pdbx_seq_one_letter_code
_entity_poly.pdbx_strand_id
1 'polypeptide(L)'
;MADLLKRILRFSSLIKVLTFICLGGLLLAYLAPYVHPNTFKLLPFFGLAYPIIFLFTMLFLIIWSLAKSRMALVVLAVLLIGGKLHFRMIAMGSEQEIPATSNVLHVMSYNVRLFDLYHSDHTIRFE
;
A
#
# COMPACT_ATOMS: atom_id res chain seq x y z
N MET A 1 8.17 21.59 -35.97
CA MET A 1 8.23 22.18 -34.63
C MET A 1 6.89 22.13 -33.89
N ALA A 2 5.76 22.52 -34.53
CA ALA A 2 4.42 22.50 -33.92
C ALA A 2 3.96 21.07 -33.51
N ASP A 3 4.26 20.04 -34.29
CA ASP A 3 3.85 18.66 -34.00
C ASP A 3 4.65 18.04 -32.82
N LEU A 4 5.91 18.37 -32.69
CA LEU A 4 6.73 18.01 -31.53
C LEU A 4 6.16 18.65 -30.25
N LEU A 5 5.80 19.92 -30.32
CA LEU A 5 5.22 20.64 -29.18
C LEU A 5 3.88 20.03 -28.75
N LYS A 6 3.01 19.71 -29.70
CA LYS A 6 1.73 19.00 -29.44
C LYS A 6 1.95 17.63 -28.84
N ARG A 7 2.97 16.89 -29.28
CA ARG A 7 3.31 15.55 -28.76
C ARG A 7 3.81 15.63 -27.32
N ILE A 8 4.68 16.61 -27.01
CA ILE A 8 5.18 16.86 -25.65
C ILE A 8 4.05 17.28 -24.72
N LEU A 9 3.16 18.20 -25.14
CA LEU A 9 2.02 18.64 -24.35
C LEU A 9 1.04 17.50 -24.08
N ARG A 10 0.76 16.65 -25.07
CA ARG A 10 -0.10 15.47 -24.92
C ARG A 10 0.50 14.46 -23.96
N PHE A 11 1.80 14.21 -24.03
CA PHE A 11 2.53 13.32 -23.14
C PHE A 11 2.52 13.85 -21.69
N SER A 12 2.74 15.14 -21.50
CA SER A 12 2.64 15.79 -20.17
C SER A 12 1.22 15.70 -19.59
N SER A 13 0.18 15.82 -20.42
CA SER A 13 -1.20 15.70 -19.99
C SER A 13 -1.54 14.27 -19.55
N LEU A 14 -1.08 13.26 -20.27
CA LEU A 14 -1.26 11.85 -19.89
C LEU A 14 -0.58 11.53 -18.55
N ILE A 15 0.63 12.00 -18.34
CA ILE A 15 1.35 11.82 -17.07
C ILE A 15 0.58 12.47 -15.92
N LYS A 16 0.01 13.68 -16.12
CA LYS A 16 -0.83 14.34 -15.11
C LYS A 16 -2.04 13.49 -14.73
N VAL A 17 -2.79 13.02 -15.73
CA VAL A 17 -3.97 12.17 -15.49
C VAL A 17 -3.58 10.90 -14.72
N LEU A 18 -2.51 10.24 -15.13
CA LEU A 18 -2.03 9.03 -14.46
C LEU A 18 -1.59 9.31 -13.03
N THR A 19 -0.92 10.45 -12.79
CA THR A 19 -0.56 10.91 -11.46
C THR A 19 -1.81 11.10 -10.58
N PHE A 20 -2.86 11.75 -11.09
CA PHE A 20 -4.11 11.94 -10.33
C PHE A 20 -4.82 10.63 -10.02
N ILE A 21 -4.81 9.68 -10.95
CA ILE A 21 -5.35 8.33 -10.71
C ILE A 21 -4.58 7.63 -9.58
N CYS A 22 -3.25 7.69 -9.60
CA CYS A 22 -2.43 7.12 -8.53
C CYS A 22 -2.66 7.82 -7.19
N LEU A 23 -2.75 9.15 -7.16
CA LEU A 23 -3.06 9.90 -5.94
C LEU A 23 -4.45 9.55 -5.39
N GLY A 24 -5.45 9.43 -6.24
CA GLY A 24 -6.79 8.98 -5.86
C GLY A 24 -6.78 7.56 -5.26
N GLY A 25 -6.10 6.64 -5.91
CA GLY A 25 -5.90 5.28 -5.41
C GLY A 25 -5.17 5.24 -4.07
N LEU A 26 -4.15 6.09 -3.90
CA LEU A 26 -3.41 6.21 -2.65
C LEU A 26 -4.28 6.74 -1.50
N LEU A 27 -5.11 7.76 -1.77
CA LEU A 27 -6.06 8.30 -0.79
C LEU A 27 -7.10 7.25 -0.38
N LEU A 28 -7.62 6.47 -1.34
CA LEU A 28 -8.53 5.36 -1.05
C LEU A 28 -7.84 4.28 -0.20
N ALA A 29 -6.57 3.99 -0.48
CA ALA A 29 -5.78 3.06 0.33
C ALA A 29 -5.57 3.58 1.77
N TYR A 30 -5.42 4.90 1.96
CA TYR A 30 -5.34 5.49 3.30
C TYR A 30 -6.66 5.40 4.06
N LEU A 31 -7.80 5.41 3.38
CA LEU A 31 -9.12 5.23 3.97
C LEU A 31 -9.41 3.76 4.32
N ALA A 32 -8.76 2.80 3.66
CA ALA A 32 -9.05 1.38 3.80
C ALA A 32 -9.05 0.87 5.27
N PRO A 33 -8.13 1.29 6.16
CA PRO A 33 -8.13 0.85 7.56
C PRO A 33 -9.27 1.42 8.40
N TYR A 34 -9.92 2.49 7.94
CA TYR A 34 -10.94 3.23 8.72
C TYR A 34 -12.38 2.90 8.31
N VAL A 35 -12.58 2.29 7.15
CA VAL A 35 -13.91 1.97 6.62
C VAL A 35 -14.19 0.48 6.73
N HIS A 36 -15.34 0.15 7.28
CA HIS A 36 -15.74 -1.24 7.46
C HIS A 36 -15.96 -1.94 6.10
N PRO A 37 -15.46 -3.16 5.88
CA PRO A 37 -15.54 -3.87 4.59
C PRO A 37 -16.97 -4.09 4.08
N ASN A 38 -17.94 -4.18 4.99
CA ASN A 38 -19.35 -4.35 4.62
C ASN A 38 -19.96 -3.10 3.97
N THR A 39 -19.40 -1.91 4.25
CA THR A 39 -19.88 -0.65 3.67
C THR A 39 -19.35 -0.45 2.26
N PHE A 40 -18.09 -0.78 2.01
CA PHE A 40 -17.48 -0.62 0.69
C PHE A 40 -16.50 -1.76 0.39
N LYS A 41 -16.99 -2.78 -0.30
CA LYS A 41 -16.28 -4.06 -0.55
C LYS A 41 -15.00 -3.91 -1.39
N LEU A 42 -14.88 -2.84 -2.19
CA LEU A 42 -13.71 -2.60 -3.04
C LEU A 42 -12.55 -1.93 -2.29
N LEU A 43 -12.80 -1.28 -1.17
CA LEU A 43 -11.80 -0.51 -0.45
C LEU A 43 -10.62 -1.36 0.08
N PRO A 44 -10.83 -2.59 0.60
CA PRO A 44 -9.74 -3.46 1.01
C PRO A 44 -8.74 -3.80 -0.10
N PHE A 45 -9.20 -3.85 -1.37
CA PHE A 45 -8.31 -4.08 -2.51
C PHE A 45 -7.33 -2.93 -2.73
N PHE A 46 -7.74 -1.68 -2.49
CA PHE A 46 -6.83 -0.53 -2.52
C PHE A 46 -5.79 -0.61 -1.40
N GLY A 47 -6.18 -1.08 -0.21
CA GLY A 47 -5.25 -1.35 0.89
C GLY A 47 -4.22 -2.42 0.53
N LEU A 48 -4.64 -3.49 -0.16
CA LEU A 48 -3.74 -4.54 -0.63
C LEU A 48 -2.81 -4.05 -1.76
N ALA A 49 -3.33 -3.22 -2.67
CA ALA A 49 -2.57 -2.62 -3.76
C ALA A 49 -1.66 -1.46 -3.31
N TYR A 50 -1.76 -1.03 -2.05
CA TYR A 50 -1.02 0.10 -1.49
C TYR A 50 0.48 0.11 -1.81
N PRO A 51 1.27 -0.99 -1.62
CA PRO A 51 2.70 -0.96 -1.90
C PRO A 51 3.02 -0.60 -3.35
N ILE A 52 2.22 -1.12 -4.29
CA ILE A 52 2.38 -0.87 -5.72
C ILE A 52 2.02 0.57 -6.05
N ILE A 53 0.87 1.07 -5.55
CA ILE A 53 0.42 2.45 -5.76
C ILE A 53 1.43 3.43 -5.16
N PHE A 54 1.96 3.13 -3.98
CA PHE A 54 2.99 3.93 -3.32
C PHE A 54 4.27 4.02 -4.16
N LEU A 55 4.75 2.89 -4.72
CA LEU A 55 5.92 2.85 -5.57
C LEU A 55 5.75 3.75 -6.81
N PHE A 56 4.60 3.65 -7.50
CA PHE A 56 4.29 4.51 -8.64
C PHE A 56 4.17 5.98 -8.25
N THR A 57 3.61 6.28 -7.08
CA THR A 57 3.52 7.65 -6.58
C THR A 57 4.90 8.23 -6.30
N MET A 58 5.83 7.45 -5.76
CA MET A 58 7.23 7.84 -5.57
C MET A 58 7.91 8.10 -6.92
N LEU A 59 7.67 7.26 -7.92
CA LEU A 59 8.18 7.48 -9.27
C LEU A 59 7.67 8.80 -9.87
N PHE A 60 6.36 9.10 -9.72
CA PHE A 60 5.79 10.37 -10.17
C PHE A 60 6.36 11.56 -9.39
N LEU A 61 6.64 11.43 -8.10
CA LEU A 61 7.31 12.47 -7.32
C LEU A 61 8.68 12.81 -7.94
N ILE A 62 9.48 11.81 -8.29
CA ILE A 62 10.78 11.99 -8.91
C ILE A 62 10.62 12.67 -10.28
N ILE A 63 9.71 12.21 -11.13
CA ILE A 63 9.47 12.77 -12.46
C ILE A 63 9.08 14.25 -12.35
N TRP A 64 8.13 14.60 -11.48
CA TRP A 64 7.69 16.00 -11.33
C TRP A 64 8.72 16.87 -10.62
N SER A 65 9.54 16.32 -9.74
CA SER A 65 10.66 17.01 -9.10
C SER A 65 11.74 17.38 -10.13
N LEU A 66 12.13 16.44 -10.99
CA LEU A 66 13.08 16.69 -12.09
C LEU A 66 12.53 17.71 -13.10
N ALA A 67 11.22 17.68 -13.37
CA ALA A 67 10.55 18.65 -14.22
C ALA A 67 10.36 20.03 -13.56
N LYS A 68 10.81 20.21 -12.31
CA LYS A 68 10.63 21.46 -11.51
C LYS A 68 9.19 21.97 -11.51
N SER A 69 8.23 21.07 -11.52
CA SER A 69 6.80 21.37 -11.60
C SER A 69 6.18 21.50 -10.22
N ARG A 70 5.21 22.43 -10.09
CA ARG A 70 4.40 22.56 -8.86
C ARG A 70 3.62 21.29 -8.52
N MET A 71 3.45 20.37 -9.49
CA MET A 71 2.82 19.04 -9.25
C MET A 71 3.63 18.20 -8.27
N ALA A 72 4.95 18.36 -8.19
CA ALA A 72 5.78 17.70 -7.18
C ALA A 72 5.32 18.01 -5.75
N LEU A 73 4.93 19.26 -5.48
CA LEU A 73 4.42 19.67 -4.16
C LEU A 73 3.10 19.00 -3.82
N VAL A 74 2.20 18.83 -4.81
CA VAL A 74 0.91 18.16 -4.62
C VAL A 74 1.13 16.68 -4.27
N VAL A 75 2.00 16.00 -5.04
CA VAL A 75 2.34 14.59 -4.79
C VAL A 75 2.99 14.43 -3.41
N LEU A 76 3.93 15.31 -3.07
CA LEU A 76 4.61 15.31 -1.77
C LEU A 76 3.62 15.53 -0.62
N ALA A 77 2.69 16.47 -0.75
CA ALA A 77 1.67 16.74 0.28
C ALA A 77 0.81 15.50 0.55
N VAL A 78 0.35 14.80 -0.50
CA VAL A 78 -0.43 13.57 -0.34
C VAL A 78 0.39 12.46 0.33
N LEU A 79 1.67 12.33 0.00
CA LEU A 79 2.56 11.38 0.65
C LEU A 79 2.76 11.70 2.13
N LEU A 80 2.93 12.97 2.49
CA LEU A 80 3.08 13.40 3.88
C LEU A 80 1.83 13.11 4.72
N ILE A 81 0.63 13.26 4.15
CA ILE A 81 -0.64 12.89 4.82
C ILE A 81 -0.63 11.41 5.22
N GLY A 82 -0.09 10.55 4.36
CA GLY A 82 0.02 9.10 4.62
C GLY A 82 1.21 8.68 5.49
N GLY A 83 2.03 9.59 5.98
CA GLY A 83 3.30 9.30 6.66
C GLY A 83 3.18 8.24 7.74
N LYS A 84 2.15 8.32 8.61
CA LYS A 84 1.89 7.33 9.67
C LYS A 84 1.64 5.91 9.13
N LEU A 85 0.99 5.79 7.97
CA LEU A 85 0.74 4.51 7.31
C LEU A 85 2.01 3.95 6.67
N HIS A 86 2.84 4.81 6.10
CA HIS A 86 4.13 4.40 5.53
C HIS A 86 5.05 3.77 6.59
N PHE A 87 5.16 4.40 7.76
CA PHE A 87 5.95 3.86 8.87
C PHE A 87 5.41 2.54 9.42
N ARG A 88 4.10 2.32 9.37
CA ARG A 88 3.50 1.03 9.77
C ARG A 88 3.79 -0.10 8.78
N MET A 89 3.95 0.22 7.51
CA MET A 89 4.29 -0.77 6.47
C MET A 89 5.74 -1.20 6.54
N ILE A 90 6.63 -0.28 6.92
CA ILE A 90 8.03 -0.57 7.20
C ILE A 90 8.10 -0.89 8.69
N ALA A 91 7.66 -2.08 9.08
CA ALA A 91 7.89 -2.59 10.43
C ALA A 91 9.40 -2.85 10.58
N MET A 92 10.13 -1.82 10.99
CA MET A 92 11.44 -2.01 11.58
C MET A 92 11.19 -2.69 12.92
N GLY A 93 11.34 -4.02 12.94
CA GLY A 93 11.25 -4.80 14.17
C GLY A 93 12.28 -4.26 15.14
N SER A 94 11.84 -3.55 16.16
CA SER A 94 12.67 -3.38 17.34
C SER A 94 12.56 -4.70 18.10
N GLU A 95 13.62 -5.46 18.15
CA GLU A 95 13.75 -6.54 19.13
C GLU A 95 13.62 -5.88 20.51
N GLN A 96 12.49 -6.12 21.17
CA GLN A 96 12.39 -5.82 22.59
C GLN A 96 13.33 -6.80 23.30
N GLU A 97 14.42 -6.30 23.84
CA GLU A 97 15.26 -7.08 24.74
C GLU A 97 14.39 -7.52 25.93
N ILE A 98 14.05 -8.79 25.94
CA ILE A 98 13.30 -9.41 27.04
C ILE A 98 14.30 -9.62 28.16
N PRO A 99 14.10 -9.04 29.37
CA PRO A 99 15.00 -9.23 30.47
C PRO A 99 15.17 -10.72 30.77
N ALA A 100 16.42 -11.19 30.93
CA ALA A 100 16.78 -12.60 31.13
C ALA A 100 16.15 -13.24 32.39
N THR A 101 15.53 -12.46 33.25
CA THR A 101 14.84 -12.89 34.49
C THR A 101 13.36 -13.18 34.32
N SER A 102 12.79 -13.01 33.14
CA SER A 102 11.35 -13.25 32.89
C SER A 102 11.14 -14.68 32.38
N ASN A 103 10.20 -15.42 32.99
CA ASN A 103 9.68 -16.64 32.39
C ASN A 103 8.95 -16.29 31.11
N VAL A 104 9.60 -16.43 29.97
CA VAL A 104 9.05 -16.06 28.65
C VAL A 104 8.41 -17.27 28.03
N LEU A 105 7.10 -17.17 27.74
CA LEU A 105 6.39 -18.14 26.94
C LEU A 105 6.40 -17.68 25.48
N HIS A 106 7.10 -18.40 24.61
CA HIS A 106 7.06 -18.15 23.17
C HIS A 106 5.81 -18.78 22.58
N VAL A 107 4.82 -17.95 22.20
CA VAL A 107 3.61 -18.41 21.53
C VAL A 107 3.68 -18.01 20.06
N MET A 108 3.66 -19.00 19.18
CA MET A 108 3.58 -18.80 17.74
C MET A 108 2.17 -19.12 17.27
N SER A 109 1.46 -18.12 16.75
CA SER A 109 0.15 -18.33 16.08
C SER A 109 0.39 -18.42 14.58
N TYR A 110 0.05 -19.56 14.00
CA TYR A 110 0.18 -19.80 12.56
C TYR A 110 -1.21 -19.98 11.95
N ASN A 111 -1.57 -19.12 11.00
CA ASN A 111 -2.84 -19.23 10.30
C ASN A 111 -2.73 -20.23 9.14
N VAL A 112 -3.09 -21.48 9.40
CA VAL A 112 -3.07 -22.59 8.42
C VAL A 112 -4.42 -22.72 7.68
N ARG A 113 -4.96 -21.61 7.19
CA ARG A 113 -6.30 -21.53 6.60
C ARG A 113 -6.64 -22.62 5.55
N LEU A 114 -5.68 -23.32 5.01
CA LEU A 114 -5.89 -24.30 3.92
C LEU A 114 -5.20 -25.64 4.16
N PHE A 115 -4.73 -25.91 5.38
CA PHE A 115 -3.97 -27.15 5.63
C PHE A 115 -4.83 -28.42 5.54
N ASP A 116 -6.17 -28.29 5.61
CA ASP A 116 -7.07 -29.44 5.66
C ASP A 116 -8.28 -29.37 4.70
N LEU A 117 -8.37 -28.37 3.84
CA LEU A 117 -9.54 -28.20 2.97
C LEU A 117 -9.58 -29.21 1.81
N TYR A 118 -8.46 -29.89 1.53
CA TYR A 118 -8.35 -30.86 0.45
C TYR A 118 -8.13 -32.30 0.89
N HIS A 119 -7.99 -32.55 2.21
CA HIS A 119 -7.99 -33.89 2.77
C HIS A 119 -9.37 -34.19 3.38
N SER A 120 -10.35 -34.35 2.52
CA SER A 120 -11.65 -34.88 2.91
C SER A 120 -11.60 -36.43 3.04
N ASP A 121 -10.66 -36.95 3.80
CA ASP A 121 -10.76 -38.29 4.31
C ASP A 121 -11.50 -38.27 5.63
N HIS A 122 -12.79 -38.52 5.54
CA HIS A 122 -13.77 -38.62 6.64
C HIS A 122 -13.49 -39.79 7.60
N THR A 123 -12.25 -40.11 7.93
CA THR A 123 -11.90 -41.24 8.80
C THR A 123 -11.07 -40.85 10.03
N ILE A 124 -11.20 -39.64 10.54
CA ILE A 124 -10.77 -39.40 11.93
C ILE A 124 -11.97 -39.56 12.83
N ARG A 125 -12.26 -40.83 13.17
CA ARG A 125 -13.10 -41.21 14.31
C ARG A 125 -12.24 -40.98 15.55
N PHE A 126 -12.58 -39.99 16.35
CA PHE A 126 -12.07 -39.89 17.71
C PHE A 126 -12.79 -40.94 18.55
N GLU A 127 -12.10 -42.02 18.94
CA GLU A 127 -12.47 -42.87 20.06
C GLU A 127 -11.94 -42.27 21.36
#